data_3433d8715312ef9aafe0dbca8c69f4b8
#
_entry.id   3433d8715312ef9aafe0dbca8c69f4b8
#
_cell.length_a   1.000
_cell.length_b   1.000
_cell.length_c   1.000
_cell.angle_alpha   90.00
_cell.angle_beta   90.00
_cell.angle_gamma   90.00
#
_symmetry.space_group_name_H-M   'P 1'
#
loop_
_entity.id
_entity.type
_entity.pdbx_description
1 polymer ?
#
loop_
_entity_poly.entity_id
_entity_poly.type
_entity_poly.pdbx_seq_one_letter_code
_entity_poly.pdbx_strand_id
1 'polypeptide(L)'
;MLPAPLRRTARLCAVVLSAAALWLAIADDGAMAADRKLVIPLADSQQGMRLFVGKGCVVCHAVNGVGGKAAPALDISETQPYFDVFDFAARMWRGAPTMIVLQEMEMGYQIELTGEELAHLAAFASDRAVQKTFTEAEIPEVIRDWMVDEVYEELDPDNMAR
;
A
#
# COMPACT_ATOMS: atom_id res chain seq x y z
N MET A 1 64.54 7.35 38.66
CA MET A 1 64.06 5.95 38.52
C MET A 1 62.90 5.74 39.50
N LEU A 2 61.67 5.54 39.04
CA LEU A 2 60.52 5.27 39.87
C LEU A 2 60.55 3.79 40.32
N PRO A 3 60.17 3.47 41.57
CA PRO A 3 60.22 2.10 42.10
C PRO A 3 59.22 1.20 41.35
N ALA A 4 59.61 -0.08 41.23
CA ALA A 4 58.91 -1.10 40.42
C ALA A 4 57.37 -1.22 40.64
N PRO A 5 56.81 -1.07 41.86
CA PRO A 5 55.36 -1.16 42.07
C PRO A 5 54.58 -0.06 41.41
N LEU A 6 55.10 1.18 41.32
CA LEU A 6 54.37 2.30 40.67
C LEU A 6 54.23 2.12 39.14
N ARG A 7 55.14 1.41 38.50
CA ARG A 7 55.05 1.14 37.06
C ARG A 7 53.97 0.14 36.70
N ARG A 8 53.65 -0.82 37.60
CA ARG A 8 52.56 -1.79 37.38
C ARG A 8 51.18 -1.17 37.52
N THR A 9 50.99 -0.30 38.52
CA THR A 9 49.71 0.40 38.70
C THR A 9 49.42 1.38 37.59
N ALA A 10 50.45 2.12 37.07
CA ALA A 10 50.27 3.00 35.93
C ALA A 10 49.88 2.28 34.63
N ARG A 11 50.43 1.07 34.41
CA ARG A 11 50.02 0.24 33.24
C ARG A 11 48.63 -0.33 33.34
N LEU A 12 48.17 -0.71 34.51
CA LEU A 12 46.80 -1.20 34.72
C LEU A 12 45.77 -0.09 34.54
N CYS A 13 46.04 1.13 35.04
CA CYS A 13 45.17 2.28 34.82
C CYS A 13 45.07 2.68 33.33
N ALA A 14 46.18 2.58 32.58
CA ALA A 14 46.20 2.89 31.14
C ALA A 14 45.35 1.88 30.33
N VAL A 15 45.39 0.59 30.68
CA VAL A 15 44.61 -0.44 29.99
C VAL A 15 43.12 -0.33 30.31
N VAL A 16 42.72 0.02 31.54
CA VAL A 16 41.32 0.20 31.92
C VAL A 16 40.73 1.45 31.24
N LEU A 17 41.48 2.54 31.15
CA LEU A 17 41.04 3.76 30.45
C LEU A 17 40.90 3.52 28.93
N SER A 18 41.74 2.72 28.32
CA SER A 18 41.63 2.37 26.89
C SER A 18 40.43 1.48 26.61
N ALA A 19 40.09 0.55 27.49
CA ALA A 19 38.88 -0.28 27.36
C ALA A 19 37.60 0.52 27.52
N ALA A 20 37.55 1.46 28.46
CA ALA A 20 36.39 2.34 28.65
C ALA A 20 36.15 3.28 27.46
N ALA A 21 37.21 3.81 26.82
CA ALA A 21 37.11 4.65 25.64
C ALA A 21 36.59 3.84 24.40
N LEU A 22 36.94 2.56 24.31
CA LEU A 22 36.47 1.70 23.22
C LEU A 22 34.98 1.34 23.37
N TRP A 23 34.45 1.21 24.60
CA TRP A 23 33.04 0.96 24.85
C TRP A 23 32.15 2.18 24.56
N LEU A 24 32.65 3.40 24.73
CA LEU A 24 31.95 4.64 24.40
C LEU A 24 31.82 4.88 22.87
N ALA A 25 32.75 4.33 22.07
CA ALA A 25 32.73 4.47 20.63
C ALA A 25 31.71 3.52 19.92
N ILE A 26 31.19 2.48 20.61
CA ILE A 26 30.23 1.51 20.03
C ILE A 26 28.78 1.92 20.31
N ALA A 27 28.56 2.93 21.16
CA ALA A 27 27.20 3.35 21.59
C ALA A 27 26.49 4.30 20.61
N ASP A 28 27.13 4.70 19.52
CA ASP A 28 26.58 5.77 18.63
C ASP A 28 25.81 5.25 17.40
N ASP A 29 25.77 3.93 17.16
CA ASP A 29 25.06 3.37 16.00
C ASP A 29 23.54 3.18 16.21
N GLY A 30 23.02 3.47 17.40
CA GLY A 30 21.59 3.35 17.74
C GLY A 30 20.71 4.55 17.39
N ALA A 31 21.32 5.70 17.06
CA ALA A 31 20.58 6.97 16.95
C ALA A 31 20.00 7.24 15.55
N MET A 32 20.35 6.47 14.51
CA MET A 32 19.89 6.73 13.12
C MET A 32 18.49 6.22 12.81
N ALA A 33 17.83 5.51 13.73
CA ALA A 33 16.49 4.97 13.49
C ALA A 33 15.34 5.92 13.90
N ALA A 34 15.62 7.02 14.59
CA ALA A 34 14.60 7.85 15.25
C ALA A 34 13.98 8.96 14.39
N ASP A 35 14.50 9.22 13.18
CA ASP A 35 14.05 10.37 12.36
C ASP A 35 13.28 9.97 11.08
N ARG A 36 12.62 8.82 11.07
CA ARG A 36 11.71 8.45 9.97
C ARG A 36 10.40 9.19 10.13
N LYS A 37 10.17 10.15 9.26
CA LYS A 37 8.89 10.87 9.21
C LYS A 37 7.82 9.98 8.56
N LEU A 38 6.64 9.95 9.17
CA LEU A 38 5.46 9.40 8.51
C LEU A 38 5.10 10.32 7.32
N VAL A 39 5.08 9.75 6.13
CA VAL A 39 4.65 10.44 4.91
C VAL A 39 3.34 9.85 4.46
N ILE A 40 2.32 10.69 4.33
CA ILE A 40 1.04 10.33 3.71
C ILE A 40 1.05 10.98 2.32
N PRO A 41 0.94 10.21 1.22
CA PRO A 41 0.94 10.77 -0.14
C PRO A 41 -0.21 11.76 -0.32
N LEU A 42 0.02 12.80 -1.12
CA LEU A 42 -1.07 13.66 -1.60
C LEU A 42 -1.93 12.85 -2.57
N ALA A 43 -3.24 12.96 -2.40
CA ALA A 43 -4.21 12.21 -3.18
C ALA A 43 -4.96 13.13 -4.14
N ASP A 44 -5.20 12.64 -5.37
CA ASP A 44 -5.92 13.32 -6.45
C ASP A 44 -6.95 12.34 -7.02
N SER A 45 -8.24 12.66 -6.87
CA SER A 45 -9.35 11.81 -7.29
C SER A 45 -9.47 11.68 -8.81
N GLN A 46 -9.11 12.71 -9.59
CA GLN A 46 -9.06 12.63 -11.05
C GLN A 46 -7.94 11.71 -11.53
N GLN A 47 -6.78 11.76 -10.87
CA GLN A 47 -5.70 10.82 -11.13
C GLN A 47 -6.11 9.40 -10.74
N GLY A 48 -6.83 9.24 -9.63
CA GLY A 48 -7.40 7.95 -9.20
C GLY A 48 -8.36 7.37 -10.23
N MET A 49 -9.24 8.18 -10.83
CA MET A 49 -10.13 7.77 -11.91
C MET A 49 -9.34 7.26 -13.13
N ARG A 50 -8.29 7.98 -13.55
CA ARG A 50 -7.43 7.54 -14.65
C ARG A 50 -6.69 6.25 -14.33
N LEU A 51 -6.22 6.07 -13.09
CA LEU A 51 -5.58 4.83 -12.63
C LEU A 51 -6.56 3.66 -12.57
N PHE A 52 -7.80 3.89 -12.13
CA PHE A 52 -8.85 2.88 -12.11
C PHE A 52 -9.07 2.26 -13.48
N VAL A 53 -9.05 3.07 -14.54
CA VAL A 53 -9.11 2.61 -15.93
C VAL A 53 -7.76 2.07 -16.40
N GLY A 54 -6.69 2.87 -16.28
CA GLY A 54 -5.39 2.56 -16.88
C GLY A 54 -4.67 1.36 -16.26
N LYS A 55 -4.94 1.03 -15.01
CA LYS A 55 -4.43 -0.18 -14.34
C LYS A 55 -5.33 -1.42 -14.59
N GLY A 56 -6.52 -1.24 -15.19
CA GLY A 56 -7.43 -2.35 -15.47
C GLY A 56 -8.36 -2.72 -14.32
N CYS A 57 -8.45 -1.93 -13.25
CA CYS A 57 -9.40 -2.19 -12.15
C CYS A 57 -10.85 -2.23 -12.66
N VAL A 58 -11.15 -1.41 -13.68
CA VAL A 58 -12.45 -1.30 -14.34
C VAL A 58 -12.87 -2.57 -15.07
N VAL A 59 -11.94 -3.47 -15.38
CA VAL A 59 -12.24 -4.77 -16.03
C VAL A 59 -13.13 -5.64 -15.15
N CYS A 60 -12.92 -5.59 -13.83
CA CYS A 60 -13.67 -6.39 -12.85
C CYS A 60 -14.59 -5.56 -11.96
N HIS A 61 -14.24 -4.30 -11.67
CA HIS A 61 -14.99 -3.41 -10.77
C HIS A 61 -15.77 -2.35 -11.55
N ALA A 62 -16.95 -1.99 -11.04
CA ALA A 62 -17.75 -0.88 -11.56
C ALA A 62 -17.76 0.32 -10.61
N VAL A 63 -18.03 1.51 -11.18
CA VAL A 63 -18.41 2.72 -10.47
C VAL A 63 -19.66 3.28 -11.14
N ASN A 64 -20.74 3.52 -10.39
CA ASN A 64 -22.06 3.94 -10.89
C ASN A 64 -22.61 3.04 -12.02
N GLY A 65 -22.32 1.75 -11.95
CA GLY A 65 -22.74 0.76 -12.95
C GLY A 65 -21.89 0.74 -14.22
N VAL A 66 -20.82 1.54 -14.30
CA VAL A 66 -19.87 1.57 -15.43
C VAL A 66 -18.62 0.77 -15.06
N GLY A 67 -18.31 -0.27 -15.82
CA GLY A 67 -17.21 -1.23 -15.58
C GLY A 67 -17.70 -2.67 -15.49
N GLY A 68 -16.77 -3.58 -15.18
CA GLY A 68 -17.04 -5.02 -15.03
C GLY A 68 -17.86 -5.37 -13.77
N LYS A 69 -18.35 -6.60 -13.70
CA LYS A 69 -19.25 -7.09 -12.64
C LYS A 69 -18.67 -8.26 -11.84
N ALA A 70 -17.45 -8.68 -12.16
CA ALA A 70 -16.80 -9.80 -11.49
C ALA A 70 -16.42 -9.52 -10.02
N ALA A 71 -16.42 -8.25 -9.62
CA ALA A 71 -16.01 -7.81 -8.29
C ALA A 71 -16.97 -6.74 -7.73
N PRO A 72 -16.96 -6.50 -6.40
CA PRO A 72 -17.83 -5.49 -5.80
C PRO A 72 -17.65 -4.11 -6.41
N ALA A 73 -18.73 -3.39 -6.65
CA ALA A 73 -18.71 -2.01 -7.10
C ALA A 73 -18.01 -1.10 -6.07
N LEU A 74 -17.29 -0.08 -6.56
CA LEU A 74 -16.59 0.90 -5.72
C LEU A 74 -17.42 2.16 -5.49
N ASP A 75 -18.75 2.05 -5.55
CA ASP A 75 -19.68 3.14 -5.33
C ASP A 75 -19.58 3.69 -3.91
N ILE A 76 -19.69 5.01 -3.78
CA ILE A 76 -19.73 5.64 -2.46
C ILE A 76 -21.06 5.28 -1.77
N SER A 77 -20.93 4.67 -0.59
CA SER A 77 -22.07 4.36 0.26
C SER A 77 -22.78 5.62 0.74
N GLU A 78 -24.10 5.68 0.57
CA GLU A 78 -24.95 6.75 1.11
C GLU A 78 -25.03 6.73 2.63
N THR A 79 -24.74 5.58 3.25
CA THR A 79 -24.90 5.36 4.70
C THR A 79 -23.63 5.61 5.50
N GLN A 80 -22.46 5.72 4.84
CA GLN A 80 -21.19 5.97 5.53
C GLN A 80 -20.86 7.47 5.52
N PRO A 81 -20.76 8.11 6.69
CA PRO A 81 -20.52 9.55 6.78
C PRO A 81 -19.05 9.94 6.55
N TYR A 82 -18.14 8.97 6.54
CA TYR A 82 -16.70 9.17 6.33
C TYR A 82 -16.11 8.02 5.53
N PHE A 83 -14.98 8.28 4.89
CA PHE A 83 -14.17 7.31 4.18
C PHE A 83 -12.85 7.09 4.93
N ASP A 84 -12.54 5.85 5.27
CA ASP A 84 -11.27 5.47 5.90
C ASP A 84 -10.35 4.86 4.85
N VAL A 85 -9.23 5.56 4.55
CA VAL A 85 -8.24 5.11 3.57
C VAL A 85 -7.53 3.82 3.99
N PHE A 86 -7.34 3.60 5.29
CA PHE A 86 -6.71 2.38 5.78
C PHE A 86 -7.68 1.19 5.73
N ASP A 87 -8.99 1.42 5.98
CA ASP A 87 -9.99 0.38 5.76
C ASP A 87 -10.13 0.03 4.28
N PHE A 88 -10.05 1.02 3.38
CA PHE A 88 -9.98 0.77 1.94
C PHE A 88 -8.79 -0.13 1.57
N ALA A 89 -7.58 0.20 2.04
CA ALA A 89 -6.38 -0.61 1.82
C ALA A 89 -6.50 -2.01 2.45
N ALA A 90 -7.10 -2.12 3.64
CA ALA A 90 -7.32 -3.40 4.32
C ALA A 90 -8.32 -4.30 3.57
N ARG A 91 -9.36 -3.72 2.97
CA ARG A 91 -10.29 -4.46 2.09
C ARG A 91 -9.58 -4.96 0.84
N MET A 92 -8.77 -4.14 0.19
CA MET A 92 -7.93 -4.59 -0.94
C MET A 92 -7.01 -5.75 -0.53
N TRP A 93 -6.37 -5.66 0.64
CA TRP A 93 -5.51 -6.72 1.16
C TRP A 93 -6.26 -8.04 1.36
N ARG A 94 -7.46 -8.00 1.96
CA ARG A 94 -8.31 -9.20 2.14
C ARG A 94 -8.75 -9.81 0.82
N GLY A 95 -9.08 -8.98 -0.17
CA GLY A 95 -9.49 -9.41 -1.51
C GLY A 95 -8.33 -9.78 -2.43
N ALA A 96 -7.08 -9.52 -2.04
CA ALA A 96 -5.92 -9.70 -2.92
C ALA A 96 -5.78 -11.13 -3.49
N PRO A 97 -5.99 -12.22 -2.73
CA PRO A 97 -5.90 -13.57 -3.28
C PRO A 97 -6.85 -13.80 -4.47
N THR A 98 -8.11 -13.41 -4.33
CA THR A 98 -9.12 -13.52 -5.40
C THR A 98 -8.78 -12.59 -6.57
N MET A 99 -8.42 -11.34 -6.30
CA MET A 99 -8.03 -10.38 -7.34
C MET A 99 -6.84 -10.86 -8.16
N ILE A 100 -5.83 -11.47 -7.54
CA ILE A 100 -4.64 -11.99 -8.23
C ILE A 100 -5.03 -13.12 -9.19
N VAL A 101 -5.87 -14.06 -8.75
CA VAL A 101 -6.34 -15.16 -9.60
C VAL A 101 -7.11 -14.63 -10.80
N LEU A 102 -8.06 -13.70 -10.59
CA LEU A 102 -8.84 -13.11 -11.68
C LEU A 102 -7.98 -12.28 -12.64
N GLN A 103 -7.01 -11.53 -12.15
CA GLN A 103 -6.09 -10.77 -13.00
C GLN A 103 -5.29 -11.69 -13.93
N GLU A 104 -4.76 -12.80 -13.42
CA GLU A 104 -4.05 -13.79 -14.23
C GLU A 104 -4.96 -14.44 -15.25
N MET A 105 -6.22 -14.76 -14.89
CA MET A 105 -7.18 -15.41 -15.78
C MET A 105 -7.66 -14.49 -16.89
N GLU A 106 -8.02 -13.25 -16.56
CA GLU A 106 -8.71 -12.34 -17.47
C GLU A 106 -7.77 -11.38 -18.20
N MET A 107 -6.65 -11.02 -17.58
CA MET A 107 -5.71 -10.04 -18.15
C MET A 107 -4.32 -10.63 -18.45
N GLY A 108 -3.98 -11.78 -17.86
CA GLY A 108 -2.68 -12.44 -18.04
C GLY A 108 -1.52 -11.75 -17.29
N TYR A 109 -1.79 -10.83 -16.37
CA TYR A 109 -0.79 -10.16 -15.55
C TYR A 109 -1.38 -9.67 -14.21
N GLN A 110 -0.51 -9.44 -13.21
CA GLN A 110 -0.89 -8.84 -11.94
C GLN A 110 -0.72 -7.32 -11.99
N ILE A 111 -1.69 -6.61 -11.42
CA ILE A 111 -1.63 -5.16 -11.27
C ILE A 111 -0.67 -4.80 -10.12
N GLU A 112 0.37 -4.04 -10.42
CA GLU A 112 1.26 -3.46 -9.42
C GLU A 112 0.82 -2.05 -9.05
N LEU A 113 0.80 -1.75 -7.74
CA LEU A 113 0.45 -0.44 -7.20
C LEU A 113 1.56 0.09 -6.29
N THR A 114 1.90 1.35 -6.48
CA THR A 114 2.67 2.12 -5.49
C THR A 114 1.76 2.67 -4.40
N GLY A 115 2.34 3.12 -3.28
CA GLY A 115 1.56 3.79 -2.22
C GLY A 115 0.90 5.09 -2.69
N GLU A 116 1.51 5.82 -3.62
CA GLU A 116 0.95 7.03 -4.22
C GLU A 116 -0.25 6.70 -5.12
N GLU A 117 -0.14 5.69 -5.98
CA GLU A 117 -1.25 5.22 -6.82
C GLU A 117 -2.42 4.71 -5.97
N LEU A 118 -2.13 3.99 -4.88
CA LEU A 118 -3.16 3.56 -3.93
C LEU A 118 -3.87 4.75 -3.27
N ALA A 119 -3.14 5.82 -2.91
CA ALA A 119 -3.73 7.03 -2.37
C ALA A 119 -4.65 7.73 -3.39
N HIS A 120 -4.26 7.81 -4.66
CA HIS A 120 -5.10 8.34 -5.73
C HIS A 120 -6.36 7.51 -5.94
N LEU A 121 -6.25 6.18 -5.96
CA LEU A 121 -7.41 5.27 -6.07
C LEU A 121 -8.37 5.44 -4.89
N ALA A 122 -7.85 5.56 -3.67
CA ALA A 122 -8.66 5.83 -2.49
C ALA A 122 -9.36 7.20 -2.57
N ALA A 123 -8.69 8.23 -3.11
CA ALA A 123 -9.31 9.52 -3.35
C ALA A 123 -10.48 9.41 -4.35
N PHE A 124 -10.32 8.68 -5.45
CA PHE A 124 -11.41 8.44 -6.41
C PHE A 124 -12.56 7.67 -5.77
N ALA A 125 -12.26 6.63 -4.98
CA ALA A 125 -13.28 5.85 -4.27
C ALA A 125 -14.04 6.66 -3.20
N SER A 126 -13.52 7.82 -2.78
CA SER A 126 -14.12 8.70 -1.77
C SER A 126 -14.75 9.97 -2.34
N ASP A 127 -14.50 10.30 -3.60
CA ASP A 127 -14.95 11.56 -4.23
C ASP A 127 -16.20 11.35 -5.10
N ARG A 128 -17.37 11.59 -4.49
CA ARG A 128 -18.66 11.48 -5.18
C ARG A 128 -18.77 12.41 -6.40
N ALA A 129 -18.16 13.59 -6.36
CA ALA A 129 -18.25 14.54 -7.47
C ALA A 129 -17.50 13.99 -8.68
N VAL A 130 -16.32 13.43 -8.48
CA VAL A 130 -15.53 12.80 -9.53
C VAL A 130 -16.17 11.50 -10.01
N GLN A 131 -16.67 10.65 -9.10
CA GLN A 131 -17.37 9.41 -9.50
C GLN A 131 -18.56 9.70 -10.42
N LYS A 132 -19.33 10.77 -10.18
CA LYS A 132 -20.45 11.17 -11.04
C LYS A 132 -20.04 11.56 -12.46
N THR A 133 -18.78 11.93 -12.69
CA THR A 133 -18.27 12.23 -14.04
C THR A 133 -17.74 11.00 -14.76
N PHE A 134 -17.60 9.89 -14.07
CA PHE A 134 -17.10 8.63 -14.66
C PHE A 134 -18.19 8.01 -15.53
N THR A 135 -17.88 7.80 -16.80
CA THR A 135 -18.77 7.25 -17.82
C THR A 135 -18.00 6.27 -18.72
N GLU A 136 -18.70 5.55 -19.57
CA GLU A 136 -18.06 4.66 -20.56
C GLU A 136 -17.10 5.39 -21.51
N ALA A 137 -17.27 6.71 -21.69
CA ALA A 137 -16.38 7.50 -22.53
C ALA A 137 -14.94 7.59 -21.97
N GLU A 138 -14.77 7.39 -20.65
CA GLU A 138 -13.46 7.36 -19.99
C GLU A 138 -12.71 6.04 -20.23
N ILE A 139 -13.40 5.01 -20.77
CA ILE A 139 -12.85 3.68 -20.94
C ILE A 139 -12.52 3.44 -22.39
N PRO A 140 -11.23 3.26 -22.75
CA PRO A 140 -10.81 2.88 -24.10
C PRO A 140 -11.51 1.61 -24.59
N GLU A 141 -11.82 1.54 -25.89
CA GLU A 141 -12.52 0.41 -26.50
C GLU A 141 -11.83 -0.93 -26.21
N VAL A 142 -10.50 -0.98 -26.31
CA VAL A 142 -9.72 -2.19 -26.01
C VAL A 142 -9.92 -2.69 -24.56
N ILE A 143 -10.16 -1.81 -23.62
CA ILE A 143 -10.43 -2.20 -22.21
C ILE A 143 -11.88 -2.63 -22.05
N ARG A 144 -12.82 -2.01 -22.78
CA ARG A 144 -14.23 -2.43 -22.77
C ARG A 144 -14.41 -3.88 -23.23
N ASP A 145 -13.63 -4.30 -24.21
CA ASP A 145 -13.64 -5.68 -24.72
C ASP A 145 -13.15 -6.71 -23.70
N TRP A 146 -12.44 -6.28 -22.66
CA TRP A 146 -11.94 -7.13 -21.58
C TRP A 146 -12.86 -7.14 -20.35
N MET A 147 -13.92 -6.34 -20.31
CA MET A 147 -14.79 -6.28 -19.14
C MET A 147 -15.44 -7.62 -18.85
N VAL A 148 -15.37 -8.05 -17.61
CA VAL A 148 -15.95 -9.29 -17.13
C VAL A 148 -17.34 -9.00 -16.59
N ASP A 149 -18.35 -9.53 -17.26
CA ASP A 149 -19.77 -9.37 -16.92
C ASP A 149 -20.30 -10.47 -15.98
N GLU A 150 -19.51 -11.49 -15.72
CA GLU A 150 -19.88 -12.64 -14.89
C GLU A 150 -19.37 -12.47 -13.45
N VAL A 151 -20.18 -12.93 -12.50
CA VAL A 151 -19.80 -13.01 -11.08
C VAL A 151 -19.21 -14.40 -10.82
N TYR A 152 -17.98 -14.47 -10.37
CA TYR A 152 -17.32 -15.72 -10.00
C TYR A 152 -17.66 -16.10 -8.54
N GLU A 153 -18.82 -16.70 -8.31
CA GLU A 153 -19.27 -17.13 -6.97
C GLU A 153 -18.29 -18.12 -6.29
N GLU A 154 -17.56 -18.90 -7.09
CA GLU A 154 -16.58 -19.89 -6.61
C GLU A 154 -15.35 -19.23 -5.96
N LEU A 155 -15.05 -18.00 -6.35
CA LEU A 155 -13.89 -17.22 -5.89
C LEU A 155 -14.26 -16.19 -4.80
N ASP A 156 -15.52 -16.19 -4.34
CA ASP A 156 -15.94 -15.34 -3.23
C ASP A 156 -15.15 -15.73 -1.96
N PRO A 157 -14.44 -14.79 -1.32
CA PRO A 157 -13.69 -15.06 -0.09
C PRO A 157 -14.53 -15.71 1.02
N ASP A 158 -15.83 -15.40 1.09
CA ASP A 158 -16.75 -15.97 2.06
C ASP A 158 -17.10 -17.44 1.74
N ASN A 159 -16.98 -17.85 0.48
CA ASN A 159 -17.15 -19.24 0.05
C ASN A 159 -15.84 -20.05 0.21
N MET A 160 -14.66 -19.43 0.04
CA MET A 160 -13.35 -20.10 0.21
C MET A 160 -13.00 -20.36 1.68
N ALA A 161 -13.67 -19.72 2.64
CA ALA A 161 -13.46 -19.89 4.09
C ALA A 161 -14.31 -21.01 4.71
N ARG A 162 -15.12 -21.76 3.92
CA ARG A 162 -15.93 -22.92 4.35
C ARG A 162 -15.29 -24.21 3.93
#